data_c151d1bcc2e7549366a663c31db1bfa5
#
_entry.id   c151d1bcc2e7549366a663c31db1bfa5
#
_cell.length_a   1.000
_cell.length_b   1.000
_cell.length_c   1.000
_cell.angle_alpha   90.00
_cell.angle_beta   90.00
_cell.angle_gamma   90.00
#
_symmetry.space_group_name_H-M   'P 1'
#
loop_
_entity.id
_entity.type
_entity.pdbx_description
1 polymer ?
#
loop_
_entity_poly.entity_id
_entity_poly.type
_entity_poly.pdbx_seq_one_letter_code
_entity_poly.pdbx_strand_id
1 'polypeptide(L)' 'SANDDLQVMVDAYAQAAGLDSNAVYQQALSYSQAHKVRARRKEKIKRWLRGFLNR' A
#
# COMPACT_ATOMS: atom_id res chain seq x y z
N SER A 1 8.13 10.74 -7.54
CA SER A 1 8.93 10.20 -6.43
C SER A 1 8.39 8.82 -6.02
N ALA A 2 9.16 8.11 -5.20
CA ALA A 2 8.74 6.79 -4.71
C ALA A 2 7.46 6.86 -3.87
N ASN A 3 7.27 7.97 -3.13
CA ASN A 3 6.06 8.16 -2.32
C ASN A 3 4.83 8.41 -3.21
N ASP A 4 5.01 9.12 -4.31
CA ASP A 4 3.91 9.35 -5.27
C ASP A 4 3.49 8.03 -5.92
N ASP A 5 4.46 7.17 -6.26
CA ASP A 5 4.18 5.86 -6.80
C ASP A 5 3.40 4.98 -5.81
N LEU A 6 3.77 5.05 -4.54
CA LEU A 6 3.07 4.32 -3.50
C LEU A 6 1.62 4.82 -3.37
N GLN A 7 1.43 6.14 -3.40
CA GLN A 7 0.10 6.73 -3.31
C GLN A 7 -0.79 6.27 -4.47
N VAL A 8 -0.28 6.30 -5.69
CA VAL A 8 -1.02 5.87 -6.89
C VAL A 8 -1.41 4.40 -6.77
N MET A 9 -0.49 3.56 -6.36
CA MET A 9 -0.76 2.13 -6.20
C MET A 9 -1.82 1.86 -5.13
N VAL A 10 -1.71 2.52 -3.99
CA VAL A 10 -2.65 2.36 -2.89
C VAL A 10 -4.04 2.85 -3.30
N ASP A 11 -4.12 3.99 -3.99
CA ASP A 11 -5.39 4.53 -4.46
C ASP A 11 -6.11 3.55 -5.38
N ALA A 12 -5.37 2.93 -6.30
CA ALA A 12 -5.94 1.97 -7.24
C ALA A 12 -6.50 0.75 -6.51
N TYR A 13 -5.74 0.20 -5.56
CA TYR A 13 -6.17 -0.96 -4.80
C TYR A 13 -7.36 -0.64 -3.89
N ALA A 14 -7.32 0.51 -3.23
CA ALA A 14 -8.38 0.92 -2.32
C ALA A 14 -9.70 1.14 -3.07
N GLN A 15 -9.65 1.78 -4.24
CA GLN A 15 -10.83 1.99 -5.06
C GLN A 15 -11.43 0.67 -5.52
N ALA A 16 -10.60 -0.26 -5.96
CA ALA A 16 -11.05 -1.57 -6.40
C ALA A 16 -11.74 -2.35 -5.29
N ALA A 17 -11.32 -2.17 -4.05
CA ALA A 17 -11.87 -2.86 -2.89
C ALA A 17 -13.00 -2.09 -2.19
N GLY A 18 -13.30 -0.87 -2.62
CA GLY A 18 -14.30 -0.02 -1.97
C GLY A 18 -13.87 0.48 -0.60
N LEU A 19 -12.56 0.67 -0.40
CA LEU A 19 -11.99 1.12 0.87
C LEU A 19 -11.55 2.57 0.78
N ASP A 20 -11.42 3.22 1.94
CA ASP A 20 -10.85 4.55 2.04
C ASP A 20 -9.35 4.50 1.74
N SER A 21 -8.95 5.16 0.64
CA SER A 21 -7.57 5.18 0.16
C SER A 21 -6.61 5.75 1.21
N ASN A 22 -7.02 6.76 1.96
CA ASN A 22 -6.18 7.35 3.01
C ASN A 22 -5.91 6.36 4.14
N ALA A 23 -6.93 5.63 4.57
CA ALA A 23 -6.78 4.60 5.61
C ALA A 23 -5.85 3.48 5.14
N VAL A 24 -5.99 3.03 3.90
CA VAL A 24 -5.12 1.99 3.33
C VAL A 24 -3.70 2.50 3.21
N TYR A 25 -3.52 3.76 2.82
CA TYR A 25 -2.20 4.37 2.71
C TYR A 25 -1.49 4.41 4.06
N GLN A 26 -2.19 4.79 5.13
CA GLN A 26 -1.63 4.81 6.47
C GLN A 26 -1.21 3.41 6.92
N GLN A 27 -2.00 2.40 6.61
CA GLN A 27 -1.65 1.00 6.88
C GLN A 27 -0.40 0.57 6.12
N ALA A 28 -0.29 0.97 4.85
CA ALA A 28 0.87 0.66 4.02
C ALA A 28 2.14 1.31 4.57
N LEU A 29 2.05 2.55 5.02
CA LEU A 29 3.18 3.24 5.65
C LEU A 29 3.62 2.53 6.93
N SER A 30 2.68 2.15 7.77
CA SER A 30 2.97 1.41 9.00
C SER A 30 3.68 0.10 8.71
N TYR A 31 3.19 -0.63 7.70
CA TYR A 31 3.82 -1.87 7.26
C TYR A 31 5.24 -1.63 6.78
N SER A 32 5.45 -0.60 5.96
CA SER A 32 6.77 -0.26 5.44
C SER A 32 7.76 0.05 6.55
N GLN A 33 7.33 0.80 7.55
CA GLN A 33 8.16 1.17 8.69
C GLN A 33 8.49 -0.04 9.56
N ALA A 34 7.50 -0.88 9.85
CA ALA A 34 7.68 -2.05 10.71
C ALA A 34 8.61 -3.07 10.08
N HIS A 35 8.58 -3.22 8.75
CA HIS A 35 9.36 -4.22 8.04
C HIS A 35 10.57 -3.62 7.33
N LYS A 36 10.82 -2.32 7.51
CA LYS A 36 11.95 -1.59 6.90
C LYS A 36 11.96 -1.74 5.38
N VAL A 37 10.77 -1.73 4.79
CA VAL A 37 10.60 -1.84 3.33
C VAL A 37 10.72 -0.45 2.73
N ARG A 38 11.61 -0.29 1.76
CA ARG A 38 11.74 0.97 1.03
C ARG A 38 10.56 1.12 0.07
N ALA A 39 10.09 2.37 -0.10
CA ALA A 39 8.96 2.67 -0.97
C ALA A 39 9.16 2.17 -2.40
N ARG A 40 10.41 2.14 -2.88
CA ARG A 40 10.73 1.65 -4.23
C ARG A 40 10.58 0.14 -4.38
N ARG A 41 10.43 -0.60 -3.27
CA ARG A 41 10.20 -2.04 -3.32
C ARG A 41 8.71 -2.32 -3.41
N LYS A 42 8.14 -1.88 -4.51
CA LYS A 42 6.69 -1.95 -4.77
C LYS A 42 6.14 -3.37 -4.69
N GLU A 43 6.95 -4.37 -5.05
CA GLU A 43 6.48 -5.75 -5.11
C GLU A 43 6.11 -6.31 -3.75
N LYS A 44 6.89 -5.97 -2.72
CA LYS A 44 6.55 -6.36 -1.36
C LYS A 44 5.27 -5.71 -0.88
N ILE A 45 5.11 -4.43 -1.19
CA ILE A 45 3.91 -3.68 -0.82
C ILE A 45 2.70 -4.21 -1.58
N LYS A 46 2.84 -4.51 -2.86
CA LYS A 46 1.76 -5.13 -3.65
C LYS A 46 1.31 -6.45 -3.05
N ARG A 47 2.26 -7.29 -2.64
CA ARG A 47 1.95 -8.57 -2.01
C ARG A 47 1.20 -8.38 -0.69
N TRP A 48 1.65 -7.42 0.11
CA TRP A 48 0.98 -7.09 1.36
C TRP A 48 -0.45 -6.60 1.11
N LEU A 49 -0.64 -5.69 0.15
CA LEU A 49 -1.95 -5.16 -0.21
C LEU A 49 -2.89 -6.27 -0.68
N ARG A 50 -2.38 -7.17 -1.52
CA ARG A 50 -3.17 -8.29 -2.02
C ARG A 50 -3.67 -9.17 -0.87
N GLY A 51 -2.80 -9.49 0.08
CA GLY A 51 -3.18 -10.25 1.27
C GLY A 51 -4.15 -9.48 2.15
N PHE A 52 -3.96 -8.18 2.30
CA PHE A 52 -4.84 -7.31 3.08
C PHE A 52 -6.25 -7.27 2.49
N LEU A 53 -6.36 -7.16 1.17
CA LEU A 53 -7.66 -7.06 0.48
C LEU A 53 -8.40 -8.39 0.40
N ASN A 54 -7.69 -9.50 0.51
CA ASN A 54 -8.27 -10.84 0.41
C ASN A 54 -8.59 -11.46 1.77
N ARG A 55 -8.53 -10.68 2.82
CA ARG A 55 -8.88 -11.18 4.17
C ARG A 55 -10.36 -11.47 4.35
#